data_58d0397c015f64bbc9eae3b4c9273892
#
_entry.id   58d0397c015f64bbc9eae3b4c9273892
#
_cell.length_a   1.000
_cell.length_b   1.000
_cell.length_c   1.000
_cell.angle_alpha   90.00
_cell.angle_beta   90.00
_cell.angle_gamma   90.00
#
_symmetry.space_group_name_H-M   'P 1'
#
loop_
_entity.id
_entity.type
_entity.pdbx_description
1 polymer ?
#
loop_
_entity_poly.entity_id
_entity_poly.type
_entity_poly.pdbx_seq_one_letter_code
_entity_poly.pdbx_strand_id
1 'polypeptide(L)'
;MSYSFGKNFKVTLFGQSHSEDLGIVIEGISAGYKINKDLIRKNLERRRPGKNKFSTARKEDDDFKIVSGEVDGITCGAPICAIIENKDQKSRDYDNLKDRPRPSHADYPAYVKFKGFNDIRGGGQFSGRMTAPIVIAGSIAEDLLLKRGIKIYSRIKSIGQASDIDLNLNDIGEEKLYDLKNEDFPVFEDSAREKMQEEILRAKEVGDSIGGIVETFILNIPKGIGEPFFDSLESVISHAVFSVPGIRGIEFGSGFEAAKMHGSSHNDEYYYENGEVKTRTNNNGGIIGGLSSGMPIIFRTAVKSTSSIAKAQNTISLKDKKNVKLKIIGRHDPSIVPRALVAIEMITALAILDLVMEGEG
;
A
#
# COMPACT_ATOMS: atom_id res chain seq x y z
N MET A 1 12.80 -8.56 15.26
CA MET A 1 11.59 -8.15 14.51
C MET A 1 11.91 -6.83 13.85
N SER A 2 11.63 -6.67 12.54
CA SER A 2 11.92 -5.42 11.86
C SER A 2 10.62 -4.60 11.74
N TYR A 3 10.60 -3.45 12.38
CA TYR A 3 9.61 -2.39 12.17
C TYR A 3 10.23 -1.21 11.41
N SER A 4 11.47 -1.39 10.92
CA SER A 4 12.21 -0.38 10.21
C SER A 4 12.43 -0.81 8.76
N PHE A 5 12.38 0.16 7.85
CA PHE A 5 12.64 0.03 6.43
C PHE A 5 13.47 1.21 5.94
N GLY A 6 14.30 0.99 4.89
CA GLY A 6 15.13 2.01 4.26
C GLY A 6 16.54 2.10 4.85
N LYS A 7 17.46 2.60 4.03
CA LYS A 7 18.88 2.85 4.38
C LYS A 7 19.13 4.34 4.52
N ASN A 8 18.79 5.12 3.50
CA ASN A 8 19.00 6.57 3.39
C ASN A 8 17.78 7.37 3.85
N PHE A 9 16.58 6.92 3.45
CA PHE A 9 15.31 7.39 3.97
C PHE A 9 14.72 6.31 4.87
N LYS A 10 15.15 6.29 6.13
CA LYS A 10 14.80 5.23 7.06
C LYS A 10 13.56 5.58 7.86
N VAL A 11 12.65 4.61 7.94
CA VAL A 11 11.42 4.73 8.75
C VAL A 11 11.34 3.63 9.80
N THR A 12 10.77 3.96 10.96
CA THR A 12 10.50 2.98 12.02
C THR A 12 9.07 3.18 12.53
N LEU A 13 8.24 2.13 12.37
CA LEU A 13 6.85 2.11 12.83
C LEU A 13 6.77 1.71 14.31
N PHE A 14 5.82 2.28 15.05
CA PHE A 14 5.47 1.86 16.40
C PHE A 14 3.96 1.98 16.66
N GLY A 15 3.51 1.34 17.74
CA GLY A 15 2.11 1.29 18.13
C GLY A 15 1.37 0.05 17.60
N GLN A 16 0.07 0.03 17.82
CA GLN A 16 -0.85 -1.07 17.51
C GLN A 16 -2.24 -0.49 17.24
N SER A 17 -3.12 -1.30 16.64
CA SER A 17 -4.48 -0.86 16.30
C SER A 17 -5.26 -0.24 17.47
N HIS A 18 -5.02 -0.73 18.69
CA HIS A 18 -5.72 -0.31 19.92
C HIS A 18 -4.73 0.14 21.01
N SER A 19 -3.51 0.57 20.66
CA SER A 19 -2.66 1.36 21.55
C SER A 19 -3.20 2.79 21.66
N GLU A 20 -2.77 3.53 22.66
CA GLU A 20 -3.09 4.94 22.83
C GLU A 20 -2.75 5.75 21.58
N ASP A 21 -1.53 5.57 21.11
CA ASP A 21 -1.01 6.17 19.88
C ASP A 21 -0.42 5.10 18.95
N LEU A 22 -0.33 5.45 17.67
CA LEU A 22 0.51 4.80 16.68
C LEU A 22 1.29 5.87 15.92
N GLY A 23 2.48 5.53 15.43
CA GLY A 23 3.29 6.54 14.80
C GLY A 23 4.46 5.99 14.00
N ILE A 24 5.28 6.94 13.54
CA ILE A 24 6.45 6.66 12.73
C ILE A 24 7.57 7.63 13.10
N VAL A 25 8.78 7.10 13.13
CA VAL A 25 10.02 7.87 13.17
C VAL A 25 10.64 7.84 11.78
N ILE A 26 11.10 9.00 11.28
CA ILE A 26 11.68 9.18 9.95
C ILE A 26 13.06 9.80 10.12
N GLU A 27 14.07 9.17 9.53
CA GLU A 27 15.47 9.62 9.51
C GLU A 27 15.92 9.83 8.05
N GLY A 28 16.98 10.59 7.84
CA GLY A 28 17.59 10.80 6.52
C GLY A 28 17.09 12.05 5.78
N ILE A 29 16.26 12.89 6.41
CA ILE A 29 15.83 14.16 5.82
C ILE A 29 16.77 15.26 6.27
N SER A 30 17.33 16.01 5.31
CA SER A 30 18.19 17.15 5.57
C SER A 30 17.45 18.26 6.29
N ALA A 31 18.17 19.07 7.10
CA ALA A 31 17.62 20.30 7.67
C ALA A 31 17.22 21.29 6.57
N GLY A 32 16.21 22.13 6.84
CA GLY A 32 15.75 23.16 5.92
C GLY A 32 14.62 22.73 4.96
N TYR A 33 14.16 21.49 5.03
CA TYR A 33 13.00 21.05 4.25
C TYR A 33 11.69 21.49 4.94
N LYS A 34 10.86 22.24 4.19
CA LYS A 34 9.51 22.62 4.65
C LYS A 34 8.54 21.46 4.47
N ILE A 35 8.05 20.91 5.57
CA ILE A 35 7.13 19.77 5.55
C ILE A 35 5.77 20.20 4.98
N ASN A 36 5.33 19.51 3.93
CA ASN A 36 4.04 19.75 3.29
C ASN A 36 2.91 19.03 4.06
N LYS A 37 2.47 19.63 5.16
CA LYS A 37 1.42 19.07 6.03
C LYS A 37 0.07 18.92 5.32
N ASP A 38 -0.20 19.73 4.30
CA ASP A 38 -1.46 19.66 3.55
C ASP A 38 -1.47 18.44 2.63
N LEU A 39 -0.34 18.10 2.00
CA LEU A 39 -0.21 16.84 1.25
C LEU A 39 -0.40 15.62 2.15
N ILE A 40 0.19 15.65 3.35
CA ILE A 40 0.01 14.58 4.33
C ILE A 40 -1.48 14.42 4.69
N ARG A 41 -2.18 15.52 5.01
CA ARG A 41 -3.62 15.49 5.31
C ARG A 41 -4.43 14.95 4.15
N LYS A 42 -4.14 15.41 2.92
CA LYS A 42 -4.80 14.94 1.70
C LYS A 42 -4.66 13.43 1.52
N ASN A 43 -3.46 12.86 1.68
CA ASN A 43 -3.22 11.44 1.52
C ASN A 43 -3.81 10.60 2.67
N LEU A 44 -3.77 11.09 3.91
CA LEU A 44 -4.49 10.48 5.02
C LEU A 44 -5.99 10.46 4.76
N GLU A 45 -6.56 11.56 4.25
CA GLU A 45 -7.96 11.65 3.84
C GLU A 45 -8.28 10.61 2.74
N ARG A 46 -7.47 10.46 1.70
CA ARG A 46 -7.64 9.42 0.66
C ARG A 46 -7.68 8.01 1.26
N ARG A 47 -6.89 7.74 2.31
CA ARG A 47 -6.84 6.43 2.98
C ARG A 47 -8.03 6.19 3.92
N ARG A 48 -8.68 7.22 4.46
CA ARG A 48 -9.70 7.12 5.49
C ARG A 48 -10.88 6.24 5.08
N PRO A 49 -11.47 5.47 6.03
CA PRO A 49 -12.74 4.77 5.83
C PRO A 49 -13.92 5.75 5.87
N GLY A 50 -15.09 5.29 5.43
CA GLY A 50 -16.35 5.99 5.66
C GLY A 50 -16.75 7.03 4.63
N LYS A 51 -16.03 7.16 3.51
CA LYS A 51 -16.31 8.14 2.46
C LYS A 51 -17.51 7.80 1.56
N ASN A 52 -17.84 6.52 1.44
CA ASN A 52 -18.86 6.07 0.51
C ASN A 52 -19.59 4.82 1.03
N LYS A 53 -20.68 4.43 0.34
CA LYS A 53 -21.50 3.25 0.68
C LYS A 53 -20.76 1.91 0.56
N PHE A 54 -19.56 1.89 -0.05
CA PHE A 54 -18.74 0.70 -0.26
C PHE A 54 -17.69 0.48 0.83
N SER A 55 -17.55 1.43 1.76
CA SER A 55 -16.60 1.37 2.87
C SER A 55 -17.30 1.10 4.20
N THR A 56 -16.53 0.79 5.25
CA THR A 56 -17.04 0.65 6.61
C THR A 56 -17.55 1.99 7.15
N ALA A 57 -18.52 1.93 8.07
CA ALA A 57 -19.05 3.11 8.76
C ALA A 57 -18.14 3.65 9.89
N ARG A 58 -16.89 3.22 9.98
CA ARG A 58 -15.92 3.79 10.94
C ARG A 58 -15.57 5.21 10.55
N LYS A 59 -15.44 6.08 11.55
CA LYS A 59 -14.91 7.44 11.38
C LYS A 59 -13.58 7.50 12.14
N GLU A 60 -12.49 7.65 11.40
CA GLU A 60 -11.14 7.84 11.95
C GLU A 60 -10.68 9.21 11.45
N ASP A 61 -10.43 10.15 12.36
CA ASP A 61 -10.02 11.51 11.93
C ASP A 61 -8.58 11.57 11.46
N ASP A 62 -7.75 10.57 11.80
CA ASP A 62 -6.34 10.45 11.40
C ASP A 62 -5.53 11.76 11.56
N ASP A 63 -5.94 12.60 12.54
CA ASP A 63 -5.17 13.78 12.89
C ASP A 63 -3.80 13.37 13.39
N PHE A 64 -2.77 13.97 12.80
CA PHE A 64 -1.39 13.68 13.18
C PHE A 64 -0.73 14.87 13.86
N LYS A 65 0.23 14.58 14.72
CA LYS A 65 1.12 15.56 15.33
C LYS A 65 2.56 15.19 15.02
N ILE A 66 3.37 16.17 14.64
CA ILE A 66 4.83 16.01 14.60
C ILE A 66 5.35 16.47 15.96
N VAL A 67 5.99 15.55 16.68
CA VAL A 67 6.44 15.78 18.07
C VAL A 67 7.95 15.95 18.16
N SER A 68 8.68 15.74 17.07
CA SER A 68 10.13 15.93 16.95
C SER A 68 10.53 16.15 15.51
N GLY A 69 11.70 16.76 15.27
CA GLY A 69 12.34 16.87 13.96
C GLY A 69 11.97 18.12 13.17
N GLU A 70 11.07 18.97 13.67
CA GLU A 70 10.73 20.24 13.03
C GLU A 70 10.74 21.42 14.00
N VAL A 71 10.98 22.62 13.45
CA VAL A 71 10.75 23.92 14.07
C VAL A 71 9.98 24.78 13.06
N ASP A 72 8.81 25.26 13.43
CA ASP A 72 7.91 26.07 12.56
C ASP A 72 7.61 25.41 11.19
N GLY A 73 7.48 24.07 11.16
CA GLY A 73 7.19 23.30 9.95
C GLY A 73 8.40 23.05 9.05
N ILE A 74 9.62 23.38 9.51
CA ILE A 74 10.88 23.16 8.77
C ILE A 74 11.71 22.14 9.53
N THR A 75 12.27 21.16 8.81
CA THR A 75 13.13 20.13 9.40
C THR A 75 14.39 20.72 9.99
N CYS A 76 14.80 20.23 11.16
CA CYS A 76 15.99 20.72 11.87
C CYS A 76 17.17 19.70 11.86
N GLY A 77 17.06 18.61 11.10
CA GLY A 77 18.07 17.54 11.04
C GLY A 77 17.96 16.47 12.13
N ALA A 78 17.10 16.67 13.15
CA ALA A 78 16.76 15.62 14.08
C ALA A 78 15.73 14.64 13.46
N PRO A 79 15.63 13.40 13.94
CA PRO A 79 14.60 12.47 13.48
C PRO A 79 13.19 13.06 13.62
N ILE A 80 12.39 12.98 12.54
CA ILE A 80 10.99 13.37 12.58
C ILE A 80 10.22 12.26 13.28
N CYS A 81 9.46 12.61 14.30
CA CYS A 81 8.51 11.69 14.94
C CYS A 81 7.09 12.21 14.74
N ALA A 82 6.25 11.43 14.08
CA ALA A 82 4.84 11.74 13.87
C ALA A 82 3.97 10.70 14.56
N ILE A 83 2.92 11.16 15.25
CA ILE A 83 1.97 10.32 15.99
C ILE A 83 0.54 10.58 15.55
N ILE A 84 -0.29 9.54 15.63
CA ILE A 84 -1.74 9.60 15.44
C ILE A 84 -2.39 9.00 16.69
N GLU A 85 -3.26 9.74 17.33
CA GLU A 85 -4.03 9.30 18.50
C GLU A 85 -5.19 8.39 18.08
N ASN A 86 -5.39 7.28 18.79
CA ASN A 86 -6.49 6.35 18.55
C ASN A 86 -7.72 6.74 19.39
N LYS A 87 -8.70 7.43 18.80
CA LYS A 87 -9.89 7.93 19.52
C LYS A 87 -11.11 6.99 19.53
N ASP A 88 -11.28 6.11 18.54
CA ASP A 88 -12.47 5.22 18.41
C ASP A 88 -12.10 3.74 18.63
N GLN A 89 -11.79 3.39 19.89
CA GLN A 89 -11.40 2.03 20.28
C GLN A 89 -12.59 1.28 20.93
N LYS A 90 -13.13 0.26 20.24
CA LYS A 90 -14.16 -0.65 20.80
C LYS A 90 -13.55 -2.01 21.10
N SER A 91 -12.76 -2.11 22.16
CA SER A 91 -11.98 -3.29 22.52
C SER A 91 -12.84 -4.53 22.87
N ARG A 92 -14.08 -4.35 23.33
CA ARG A 92 -15.00 -5.45 23.70
C ARG A 92 -15.41 -6.35 22.52
N ASP A 93 -15.37 -5.84 21.31
CA ASP A 93 -15.76 -6.58 20.08
C ASP A 93 -14.79 -7.73 19.76
N TYR A 94 -13.63 -7.80 20.44
CA TYR A 94 -12.53 -8.75 20.15
C TYR A 94 -12.34 -9.83 21.22
N ASP A 95 -13.13 -9.86 22.30
CA ASP A 95 -12.93 -10.83 23.38
C ASP A 95 -13.10 -12.30 22.92
N ASN A 96 -14.03 -12.54 21.98
CA ASN A 96 -14.23 -13.85 21.38
C ASN A 96 -13.06 -14.34 20.53
N LEU A 97 -12.23 -13.42 20.04
CA LEU A 97 -11.12 -13.74 19.13
C LEU A 97 -9.86 -14.21 19.86
N LYS A 98 -9.79 -14.02 21.20
CA LYS A 98 -8.70 -14.55 22.03
C LYS A 98 -8.57 -16.06 21.93
N ASP A 99 -9.72 -16.75 21.91
CA ASP A 99 -9.81 -18.20 21.88
C ASP A 99 -10.04 -18.73 20.45
N ARG A 100 -10.68 -17.94 19.57
CA ARG A 100 -11.13 -18.36 18.25
C ARG A 100 -10.51 -17.52 17.14
N PRO A 101 -9.30 -17.93 16.67
CA PRO A 101 -8.58 -17.16 15.67
C PRO A 101 -9.38 -17.08 14.35
N ARG A 102 -9.37 -15.91 13.72
CA ARG A 102 -10.01 -15.68 12.42
C ARG A 102 -9.30 -16.47 11.32
N PRO A 103 -10.01 -17.18 10.46
CA PRO A 103 -9.41 -17.80 9.27
C PRO A 103 -8.69 -16.77 8.40
N SER A 104 -7.51 -17.13 7.89
CA SER A 104 -6.68 -16.28 7.03
C SER A 104 -6.25 -14.93 7.63
N HIS A 105 -6.35 -14.76 8.96
CA HIS A 105 -5.79 -13.64 9.72
C HIS A 105 -4.52 -14.07 10.47
N ALA A 106 -3.74 -13.10 10.92
CA ALA A 106 -2.52 -13.36 11.69
C ALA A 106 -2.77 -13.87 13.13
N ASP A 107 -4.02 -13.97 13.58
CA ASP A 107 -4.37 -14.30 14.99
C ASP A 107 -3.66 -15.56 15.50
N TYR A 108 -3.75 -16.68 14.76
CA TYR A 108 -3.13 -17.93 15.17
C TYR A 108 -1.60 -17.93 15.03
N PRO A 109 -1.00 -17.54 13.89
CA PRO A 109 0.46 -17.42 13.79
C PRO A 109 1.06 -16.46 14.83
N ALA A 110 0.39 -15.36 15.13
CA ALA A 110 0.81 -14.41 16.14
C ALA A 110 0.71 -15.01 17.55
N TYR A 111 -0.36 -15.73 17.87
CA TYR A 111 -0.49 -16.46 19.12
C TYR A 111 0.69 -17.41 19.35
N VAL A 112 1.05 -18.20 18.34
CA VAL A 112 2.21 -19.12 18.41
C VAL A 112 3.51 -18.35 18.57
N LYS A 113 3.77 -17.36 17.70
CA LYS A 113 5.02 -16.58 17.67
C LYS A 113 5.27 -15.82 18.98
N PHE A 114 4.22 -15.22 19.53
CA PHE A 114 4.30 -14.38 20.73
C PHE A 114 3.84 -15.10 21.99
N LYS A 115 3.67 -16.43 21.95
CA LYS A 115 3.30 -17.27 23.09
C LYS A 115 2.03 -16.80 23.82
N GLY A 116 1.06 -16.28 23.04
CA GLY A 116 -0.21 -15.75 23.57
C GLY A 116 -0.16 -14.31 24.11
N PHE A 117 0.99 -13.64 24.09
CA PHE A 117 1.14 -12.25 24.56
C PHE A 117 0.91 -11.19 23.48
N ASN A 118 0.43 -11.58 22.31
CA ASN A 118 0.09 -10.62 21.25
C ASN A 118 -1.21 -9.86 21.57
N ASP A 119 -1.24 -8.57 21.21
CA ASP A 119 -2.49 -7.82 21.23
C ASP A 119 -3.37 -8.23 20.04
N ILE A 120 -4.56 -8.75 20.33
CA ILE A 120 -5.53 -9.19 19.32
C ILE A 120 -6.55 -8.11 18.97
N ARG A 121 -6.66 -7.06 19.80
CA ARG A 121 -7.65 -5.99 19.64
C ARG A 121 -7.43 -5.28 18.30
N GLY A 122 -8.47 -5.24 17.46
CA GLY A 122 -8.39 -4.66 16.11
C GLY A 122 -7.35 -5.28 15.17
N GLY A 123 -6.79 -6.46 15.53
CA GLY A 123 -5.69 -7.10 14.83
C GLY A 123 -4.30 -6.66 15.27
N GLY A 124 -4.21 -5.82 16.31
CA GLY A 124 -2.95 -5.36 16.89
C GLY A 124 -1.99 -4.74 15.86
N GLN A 125 -0.77 -5.22 15.87
CA GLN A 125 0.29 -4.80 14.93
C GLN A 125 0.09 -5.29 13.48
N PHE A 126 -0.84 -6.23 13.24
CA PHE A 126 -1.17 -6.76 11.91
C PHE A 126 -2.36 -6.05 11.27
N SER A 127 -2.89 -5.02 11.92
CA SER A 127 -4.04 -4.27 11.45
C SER A 127 -3.69 -3.37 10.27
N GLY A 128 -4.64 -3.22 9.33
CA GLY A 128 -4.56 -2.19 8.28
C GLY A 128 -4.47 -0.75 8.84
N ARG A 129 -4.83 -0.53 10.12
CA ARG A 129 -4.65 0.74 10.83
C ARG A 129 -3.19 1.20 10.84
N MET A 130 -2.25 0.24 10.89
CA MET A 130 -0.81 0.53 10.87
C MET A 130 -0.30 1.14 9.57
N THR A 131 -1.13 1.21 8.53
CA THR A 131 -0.79 1.93 7.31
C THR A 131 -0.93 3.44 7.42
N ALA A 132 -1.63 3.99 8.42
CA ALA A 132 -1.78 5.43 8.58
C ALA A 132 -0.44 6.16 8.84
N PRO A 133 0.44 5.70 9.74
CA PRO A 133 1.78 6.26 9.86
C PRO A 133 2.63 6.11 8.59
N ILE A 134 2.48 4.99 7.84
CA ILE A 134 3.15 4.81 6.55
C ILE A 134 2.74 5.91 5.57
N VAL A 135 1.46 6.29 5.56
CA VAL A 135 0.97 7.38 4.70
C VAL A 135 1.60 8.71 5.06
N ILE A 136 1.86 9.00 6.34
CA ILE A 136 2.57 10.22 6.74
C ILE A 136 3.98 10.27 6.12
N ALA A 137 4.79 9.23 6.35
CA ALA A 137 6.15 9.18 5.83
C ALA A 137 6.17 9.10 4.29
N GLY A 138 5.25 8.32 3.69
CA GLY A 138 5.10 8.23 2.24
C GLY A 138 4.73 9.56 1.59
N SER A 139 3.91 10.39 2.25
CA SER A 139 3.59 11.74 1.75
C SER A 139 4.79 12.68 1.77
N ILE A 140 5.67 12.56 2.76
CA ILE A 140 6.94 13.30 2.80
C ILE A 140 7.86 12.81 1.67
N ALA A 141 7.96 11.50 1.49
CA ALA A 141 8.73 10.90 0.40
C ALA A 141 8.19 11.33 -0.97
N GLU A 142 6.88 11.32 -1.15
CA GLU A 142 6.20 11.79 -2.38
C GLU A 142 6.54 13.25 -2.70
N ASP A 143 6.49 14.17 -1.71
CA ASP A 143 6.83 15.58 -1.93
C ASP A 143 8.31 15.75 -2.32
N LEU A 144 9.21 14.96 -1.73
CA LEU A 144 10.64 14.95 -2.08
C LEU A 144 10.89 14.38 -3.48
N LEU A 145 10.14 13.35 -3.90
CA LEU A 145 10.19 12.78 -5.24
C LEU A 145 9.62 13.73 -6.28
N LEU A 146 8.50 14.40 -5.98
CA LEU A 146 7.91 15.41 -6.87
C LEU A 146 8.87 16.56 -7.17
N LYS A 147 9.68 17.00 -6.20
CA LYS A 147 10.74 18.00 -6.41
C LYS A 147 11.86 17.52 -7.34
N ARG A 148 12.01 16.20 -7.50
CA ARG A 148 12.92 15.54 -8.44
C ARG A 148 12.26 15.21 -9.79
N GLY A 149 10.98 15.58 -9.95
CA GLY A 149 10.19 15.28 -11.16
C GLY A 149 9.62 13.86 -11.19
N ILE A 150 9.91 13.02 -10.18
CA ILE A 150 9.42 11.63 -10.10
C ILE A 150 8.00 11.63 -9.54
N LYS A 151 7.09 10.92 -10.20
CA LYS A 151 5.66 10.91 -9.87
C LYS A 151 5.17 9.48 -9.69
N ILE A 152 4.31 9.28 -8.70
CA ILE A 152 3.72 7.96 -8.39
C ILE A 152 2.21 8.08 -8.41
N TYR A 153 1.58 7.17 -9.15
CA TYR A 153 0.14 7.08 -9.30
C TYR A 153 -0.33 5.64 -9.15
N SER A 154 -1.55 5.46 -8.68
CA SER A 154 -2.17 4.14 -8.61
C SER A 154 -3.62 4.20 -9.03
N ARG A 155 -4.11 3.08 -9.62
CA ARG A 155 -5.51 2.87 -9.95
C ARG A 155 -6.00 1.52 -9.44
N ILE A 156 -7.30 1.38 -9.34
CA ILE A 156 -7.93 0.07 -9.15
C ILE A 156 -8.03 -0.59 -10.52
N LYS A 157 -7.24 -1.65 -10.75
CA LYS A 157 -7.25 -2.41 -11.99
C LYS A 157 -8.43 -3.38 -12.04
N SER A 158 -8.77 -4.00 -10.91
CA SER A 158 -9.93 -4.90 -10.82
C SER A 158 -10.47 -5.03 -9.40
N ILE A 159 -11.75 -5.38 -9.30
CA ILE A 159 -12.40 -5.89 -8.08
C ILE A 159 -13.15 -7.16 -8.48
N GLY A 160 -12.85 -8.28 -7.82
CA GLY A 160 -13.42 -9.57 -8.18
C GLY A 160 -13.17 -9.91 -9.65
N GLN A 161 -14.26 -10.10 -10.41
CA GLN A 161 -14.19 -10.39 -11.84
C GLN A 161 -14.31 -9.13 -12.73
N ALA A 162 -14.68 -7.99 -12.15
CA ALA A 162 -14.77 -6.73 -12.89
C ALA A 162 -13.40 -6.09 -13.03
N SER A 163 -13.03 -5.72 -14.26
CA SER A 163 -11.74 -5.12 -14.58
C SER A 163 -11.90 -3.82 -15.37
N ASP A 164 -10.98 -2.89 -15.13
CA ASP A 164 -10.77 -1.70 -15.94
C ASP A 164 -9.93 -2.03 -17.19
N ILE A 165 -9.89 -1.11 -18.14
CA ILE A 165 -9.16 -1.26 -19.41
C ILE A 165 -7.68 -1.61 -19.19
N ASP A 166 -7.11 -2.33 -20.15
CA ASP A 166 -5.68 -2.48 -20.27
C ASP A 166 -5.08 -1.24 -20.92
N LEU A 167 -3.96 -0.77 -20.38
CA LEU A 167 -3.26 0.39 -20.90
C LEU A 167 -2.15 -0.04 -21.85
N ASN A 168 -1.88 0.81 -22.84
CA ASN A 168 -0.62 0.74 -23.55
C ASN A 168 0.50 1.19 -22.60
N LEU A 169 1.34 0.26 -22.16
CA LEU A 169 2.39 0.51 -21.16
C LEU A 169 3.47 1.52 -21.64
N ASN A 170 3.47 1.89 -22.92
CA ASN A 170 4.38 2.88 -23.48
C ASN A 170 3.79 4.29 -23.53
N ASP A 171 2.47 4.40 -23.57
CA ASP A 171 1.75 5.66 -23.73
C ASP A 171 0.74 5.81 -22.59
N ILE A 172 1.26 6.03 -21.41
CA ILE A 172 0.46 6.29 -20.22
C ILE A 172 0.26 7.79 -20.14
N GLY A 173 -0.95 8.24 -20.45
CA GLY A 173 -1.33 9.65 -20.33
C GLY A 173 -1.20 10.14 -18.89
N GLU A 174 -0.12 10.86 -18.59
CA GLU A 174 0.16 11.36 -17.23
C GLU A 174 -0.97 12.25 -16.69
N GLU A 175 -1.57 13.07 -17.53
CA GLU A 175 -2.70 13.94 -17.17
C GLU A 175 -3.88 13.13 -16.60
N LYS A 176 -4.23 12.03 -17.28
CA LYS A 176 -5.29 11.12 -16.79
C LYS A 176 -4.95 10.47 -15.45
N LEU A 177 -3.70 10.07 -15.26
CA LEU A 177 -3.25 9.51 -13.97
C LEU A 177 -3.31 10.54 -12.84
N TYR A 178 -2.97 11.79 -13.13
CA TYR A 178 -3.07 12.90 -12.18
C TYR A 178 -4.53 13.13 -11.76
N ASP A 179 -5.47 13.11 -12.69
CA ASP A 179 -6.89 13.28 -12.41
C ASP A 179 -7.43 12.15 -11.55
N LEU A 180 -7.08 10.90 -11.87
CA LEU A 180 -7.46 9.73 -11.07
C LEU A 180 -7.00 9.80 -9.62
N LYS A 181 -5.85 10.41 -9.34
CA LYS A 181 -5.34 10.56 -7.98
C LYS A 181 -6.26 11.36 -7.07
N ASN A 182 -7.12 12.19 -7.63
CA ASN A 182 -8.09 13.01 -6.90
C ASN A 182 -9.43 12.30 -6.71
N GLU A 183 -9.63 11.12 -7.28
CA GLU A 183 -10.86 10.36 -7.18
C GLU A 183 -10.88 9.43 -5.96
N ASP A 184 -12.06 9.24 -5.36
CA ASP A 184 -12.25 8.29 -4.26
C ASP A 184 -12.24 6.82 -4.73
N PHE A 185 -12.44 6.59 -6.04
CA PHE A 185 -12.43 5.26 -6.66
C PHE A 185 -11.74 5.36 -8.04
N PRO A 186 -10.40 5.38 -8.08
CA PRO A 186 -9.63 5.70 -9.27
C PRO A 186 -9.65 4.55 -10.29
N VAL A 187 -10.41 4.71 -11.35
CA VAL A 187 -10.51 3.84 -12.53
C VAL A 187 -10.66 4.70 -13.78
N PHE A 188 -10.22 4.23 -14.94
CA PHE A 188 -10.29 4.98 -16.18
C PHE A 188 -11.70 5.02 -16.75
N GLU A 189 -12.43 3.90 -16.68
CA GLU A 189 -13.75 3.77 -17.32
C GLU A 189 -14.87 3.76 -16.28
N ASP A 190 -15.85 4.63 -16.42
CA ASP A 190 -17.01 4.69 -15.52
C ASP A 190 -17.80 3.37 -15.51
N SER A 191 -17.90 2.70 -16.66
CA SER A 191 -18.56 1.40 -16.78
C SER A 191 -17.84 0.30 -15.98
N ALA A 192 -16.51 0.36 -15.86
CA ALA A 192 -15.73 -0.53 -15.02
C ALA A 192 -15.94 -0.19 -13.52
N ARG A 193 -16.01 1.11 -13.20
CA ARG A 193 -16.32 1.59 -11.85
C ARG A 193 -17.64 1.04 -11.34
N GLU A 194 -18.71 1.14 -12.14
CA GLU A 194 -20.02 0.63 -11.79
C GLU A 194 -20.00 -0.87 -11.50
N LYS A 195 -19.41 -1.68 -12.40
CA LYS A 195 -19.29 -3.13 -12.24
C LYS A 195 -18.48 -3.52 -11.00
N MET A 196 -17.36 -2.85 -10.74
CA MET A 196 -16.55 -3.08 -9.55
C MET A 196 -17.30 -2.75 -8.26
N GLN A 197 -18.05 -1.66 -8.26
CA GLN A 197 -18.90 -1.27 -7.13
C GLN A 197 -20.02 -2.27 -6.89
N GLU A 198 -20.62 -2.82 -7.95
CA GLU A 198 -21.62 -3.90 -7.83
C GLU A 198 -20.99 -5.15 -7.19
N GLU A 199 -19.79 -5.57 -7.59
CA GLU A 199 -19.09 -6.71 -6.96
C GLU A 199 -18.91 -6.50 -5.45
N ILE A 200 -18.55 -5.28 -5.02
CA ILE A 200 -18.42 -4.94 -3.61
C ILE A 200 -19.75 -5.01 -2.89
N LEU A 201 -20.82 -4.48 -3.51
CA LEU A 201 -22.17 -4.49 -2.92
C LEU A 201 -22.71 -5.91 -2.79
N ARG A 202 -22.55 -6.76 -3.80
CA ARG A 202 -22.93 -8.18 -3.74
C ARG A 202 -22.22 -8.92 -2.60
N ALA A 203 -20.91 -8.69 -2.44
CA ALA A 203 -20.18 -9.26 -1.31
C ALA A 203 -20.72 -8.77 0.04
N LYS A 204 -21.00 -7.47 0.17
CA LYS A 204 -21.57 -6.84 1.37
C LYS A 204 -22.94 -7.41 1.74
N GLU A 205 -23.84 -7.56 0.76
CA GLU A 205 -25.19 -8.08 0.95
C GLU A 205 -25.21 -9.48 1.57
N VAL A 206 -24.28 -10.34 1.17
CA VAL A 206 -24.17 -11.71 1.71
C VAL A 206 -23.25 -11.79 2.94
N GLY A 207 -22.80 -10.65 3.48
CA GLY A 207 -21.90 -10.60 4.64
C GLY A 207 -20.49 -11.14 4.39
N ASP A 208 -20.02 -11.05 3.16
CA ASP A 208 -18.71 -11.51 2.68
C ASP A 208 -17.79 -10.33 2.35
N SER A 209 -16.65 -10.61 1.74
CA SER A 209 -15.67 -9.62 1.26
C SER A 209 -15.07 -10.06 -0.06
N ILE A 210 -14.56 -9.09 -0.83
CA ILE A 210 -13.93 -9.31 -2.12
C ILE A 210 -12.61 -8.53 -2.22
N GLY A 211 -11.64 -9.14 -2.90
CA GLY A 211 -10.34 -8.54 -3.21
C GLY A 211 -10.29 -7.94 -4.60
N GLY A 212 -9.10 -7.52 -5.01
CA GLY A 212 -8.88 -6.98 -6.34
C GLY A 212 -7.40 -6.70 -6.60
N ILE A 213 -7.14 -5.99 -7.68
CA ILE A 213 -5.79 -5.64 -8.13
C ILE A 213 -5.65 -4.12 -8.16
N VAL A 214 -4.56 -3.64 -7.57
CA VAL A 214 -4.08 -2.26 -7.70
C VAL A 214 -2.95 -2.26 -8.70
N GLU A 215 -2.98 -1.33 -9.66
CA GLU A 215 -1.89 -1.08 -10.61
C GLU A 215 -1.24 0.25 -10.26
N THR A 216 0.10 0.25 -10.15
CA THR A 216 0.90 1.40 -9.73
C THR A 216 1.91 1.77 -10.81
N PHE A 217 2.08 3.07 -11.03
CA PHE A 217 2.92 3.67 -12.04
C PHE A 217 3.93 4.60 -11.36
N ILE A 218 5.21 4.47 -11.72
CA ILE A 218 6.27 5.40 -11.32
C ILE A 218 6.80 6.03 -12.59
N LEU A 219 6.62 7.34 -12.72
CA LEU A 219 7.00 8.09 -13.92
C LEU A 219 8.25 8.92 -13.66
N ASN A 220 9.02 9.13 -14.71
CA ASN A 220 10.20 10.01 -14.73
C ASN A 220 11.32 9.60 -13.76
N ILE A 221 11.42 8.32 -13.43
CA ILE A 221 12.54 7.81 -12.66
C ILE A 221 13.83 7.90 -13.49
N PRO A 222 14.96 8.40 -12.96
CA PRO A 222 16.23 8.39 -13.66
C PRO A 222 16.64 6.98 -14.07
N LYS A 223 17.38 6.85 -15.18
CA LYS A 223 17.93 5.57 -15.66
C LYS A 223 19.02 5.09 -14.69
N GLY A 224 19.08 3.77 -14.43
CA GLY A 224 20.14 3.15 -13.65
C GLY A 224 19.94 3.21 -12.13
N ILE A 225 18.76 3.59 -11.64
CA ILE A 225 18.43 3.46 -10.21
C ILE A 225 18.16 1.99 -9.87
N GLY A 226 18.64 1.55 -8.71
CA GLY A 226 18.57 0.16 -8.22
C GLY A 226 19.93 -0.53 -8.31
N GLU A 227 19.99 -1.78 -7.89
CA GLU A 227 21.18 -2.59 -7.85
C GLU A 227 20.92 -4.00 -8.40
N PRO A 228 21.95 -4.72 -8.89
CA PRO A 228 21.78 -6.12 -9.26
C PRO A 228 21.52 -7.01 -8.03
N PHE A 229 20.93 -8.17 -8.26
CA PHE A 229 20.61 -9.23 -7.30
C PHE A 229 19.60 -8.82 -6.21
N PHE A 230 20.05 -8.67 -4.96
CA PHE A 230 19.14 -8.61 -3.80
C PHE A 230 18.49 -7.24 -3.60
N ASP A 231 19.17 -6.18 -3.98
CA ASP A 231 18.67 -4.80 -3.85
C ASP A 231 18.14 -4.26 -5.19
N SER A 232 17.70 -5.17 -6.08
CA SER A 232 17.02 -4.78 -7.33
C SER A 232 15.75 -3.97 -7.05
N LEU A 233 15.38 -3.11 -7.98
CA LEU A 233 14.13 -2.32 -7.88
C LEU A 233 12.93 -3.21 -7.58
N GLU A 234 12.81 -4.36 -8.27
CA GLU A 234 11.71 -5.31 -8.03
C GLU A 234 11.77 -5.88 -6.62
N SER A 235 12.96 -6.21 -6.12
CA SER A 235 13.14 -6.77 -4.78
C SER A 235 12.77 -5.76 -3.69
N VAL A 236 13.26 -4.52 -3.80
CA VAL A 236 13.03 -3.46 -2.81
C VAL A 236 11.57 -3.02 -2.82
N ILE A 237 10.98 -2.79 -4.00
CA ILE A 237 9.55 -2.46 -4.13
C ILE A 237 8.70 -3.59 -3.56
N SER A 238 8.98 -4.85 -3.92
CA SER A 238 8.22 -6.01 -3.42
C SER A 238 8.33 -6.13 -1.90
N HIS A 239 9.53 -6.00 -1.33
CA HIS A 239 9.74 -6.03 0.12
C HIS A 239 8.89 -4.96 0.84
N ALA A 240 8.89 -3.74 0.32
CA ALA A 240 8.10 -2.64 0.86
C ALA A 240 6.59 -2.93 0.74
N VAL A 241 6.11 -3.29 -0.44
CA VAL A 241 4.69 -3.51 -0.76
C VAL A 241 4.11 -4.69 0.03
N PHE A 242 4.84 -5.80 0.22
CA PHE A 242 4.40 -6.91 1.06
C PHE A 242 4.28 -6.57 2.55
N SER A 243 4.81 -5.44 3.02
CA SER A 243 4.57 -4.95 4.38
C SER A 243 3.14 -4.44 4.60
N VAL A 244 2.43 -4.08 3.51
CA VAL A 244 1.03 -3.65 3.57
C VAL A 244 0.12 -4.85 3.85
N PRO A 245 -0.70 -4.83 4.93
CA PRO A 245 -1.58 -5.94 5.24
C PRO A 245 -2.57 -6.24 4.11
N GLY A 246 -2.70 -7.53 3.76
CA GLY A 246 -3.64 -7.99 2.74
C GLY A 246 -3.03 -8.23 1.37
N ILE A 247 -1.78 -7.84 1.14
CA ILE A 247 -1.07 -8.12 -0.11
C ILE A 247 -0.73 -9.60 -0.23
N ARG A 248 -0.93 -10.16 -1.44
CA ARG A 248 -0.69 -11.58 -1.75
C ARG A 248 0.10 -11.86 -3.01
N GLY A 249 0.30 -10.85 -3.84
CA GLY A 249 1.09 -10.98 -5.05
C GLY A 249 1.52 -9.64 -5.57
N ILE A 250 2.60 -9.63 -6.33
CA ILE A 250 3.10 -8.50 -7.10
C ILE A 250 3.66 -9.03 -8.42
N GLU A 251 3.47 -8.30 -9.49
CA GLU A 251 4.07 -8.58 -10.80
C GLU A 251 4.43 -7.26 -11.49
N PHE A 252 5.50 -7.27 -12.27
CA PHE A 252 6.02 -6.11 -13.00
C PHE A 252 5.83 -6.29 -14.51
N GLY A 253 5.49 -5.21 -15.21
CA GLY A 253 5.28 -5.23 -16.66
C GLY A 253 4.29 -6.30 -17.11
N SER A 254 4.71 -7.20 -17.99
CA SER A 254 3.92 -8.35 -18.46
C SER A 254 3.66 -9.37 -17.36
N GLY A 255 4.42 -9.35 -16.24
CA GLY A 255 4.24 -10.22 -15.10
C GLY A 255 4.27 -11.70 -15.49
N PHE A 256 3.29 -12.48 -15.04
CA PHE A 256 3.21 -13.91 -15.34
C PHE A 256 2.92 -14.25 -16.81
N GLU A 257 2.40 -13.30 -17.60
CA GLU A 257 2.20 -13.49 -19.05
C GLU A 257 3.53 -13.59 -19.78
N ALA A 258 4.63 -13.02 -19.26
CA ALA A 258 5.97 -13.16 -19.83
C ALA A 258 6.38 -14.63 -20.05
N ALA A 259 5.93 -15.55 -19.17
CA ALA A 259 6.23 -16.97 -19.28
C ALA A 259 5.60 -17.64 -20.51
N LYS A 260 4.61 -17.01 -21.15
CA LYS A 260 3.92 -17.49 -22.36
C LYS A 260 4.41 -16.80 -23.64
N MET A 261 5.24 -15.75 -23.49
CA MET A 261 5.73 -14.95 -24.61
C MET A 261 7.03 -15.53 -25.17
N HIS A 262 7.19 -15.45 -26.49
CA HIS A 262 8.49 -15.68 -27.11
C HIS A 262 9.42 -14.48 -26.85
N GLY A 263 10.73 -14.70 -26.75
CA GLY A 263 11.70 -13.61 -26.53
C GLY A 263 11.59 -12.48 -27.54
N SER A 264 11.37 -12.78 -28.81
CA SER A 264 11.15 -11.78 -29.87
C SER A 264 9.91 -10.89 -29.67
N SER A 265 8.93 -11.36 -28.90
CA SER A 265 7.71 -10.59 -28.59
C SER A 265 7.79 -9.92 -27.22
N HIS A 266 8.61 -10.45 -26.31
CA HIS A 266 8.77 -9.91 -24.95
C HIS A 266 9.86 -8.84 -24.88
N ASN A 267 10.94 -8.96 -25.69
CA ASN A 267 12.08 -8.05 -25.63
C ASN A 267 11.69 -6.62 -25.98
N ASP A 268 11.99 -5.69 -25.08
CA ASP A 268 11.73 -4.26 -25.26
C ASP A 268 12.87 -3.66 -26.12
N GLU A 269 12.64 -3.54 -27.45
CA GLU A 269 13.63 -3.04 -28.41
C GLU A 269 13.97 -1.58 -28.17
N TYR A 270 15.26 -1.25 -28.07
CA TYR A 270 15.74 0.12 -27.93
C TYR A 270 15.66 0.93 -29.22
N TYR A 271 15.36 2.21 -29.08
CA TYR A 271 15.46 3.17 -30.19
C TYR A 271 15.81 4.57 -29.63
N TYR A 272 16.31 5.42 -30.53
CA TYR A 272 16.54 6.83 -30.21
C TYR A 272 15.34 7.68 -30.62
N GLU A 273 14.87 8.55 -29.71
CA GLU A 273 13.89 9.58 -29.98
C GLU A 273 14.40 10.91 -29.41
N ASN A 274 14.64 11.89 -30.28
CA ASN A 274 15.18 13.21 -29.91
C ASN A 274 16.48 13.15 -29.09
N GLY A 275 17.34 12.17 -29.35
CA GLY A 275 18.59 11.95 -28.62
C GLY A 275 18.46 11.14 -27.32
N GLU A 276 17.24 10.82 -26.92
CA GLU A 276 16.96 9.99 -25.75
C GLU A 276 16.76 8.52 -26.15
N VAL A 277 17.29 7.59 -25.32
CA VAL A 277 17.04 6.16 -25.49
C VAL A 277 15.73 5.80 -24.86
N LYS A 278 14.84 5.17 -25.66
CA LYS A 278 13.54 4.63 -25.24
C LYS A 278 13.39 3.18 -25.68
N THR A 279 12.33 2.52 -25.27
CA THR A 279 11.96 1.18 -25.74
C THR A 279 10.63 1.21 -26.49
N ARG A 280 10.48 0.33 -27.52
CA ARG A 280 9.27 0.22 -28.33
C ARG A 280 8.09 -0.39 -27.59
N THR A 281 8.39 -1.25 -26.62
CA THR A 281 7.46 -1.88 -25.71
C THR A 281 7.96 -1.67 -24.27
N ASN A 282 7.14 -1.98 -23.30
CA ASN A 282 7.52 -1.90 -21.86
C ASN A 282 7.08 -3.17 -21.13
N ASN A 283 7.37 -4.33 -21.75
CA ASN A 283 7.01 -5.64 -21.22
C ASN A 283 7.73 -5.95 -19.90
N ASN A 284 8.96 -5.42 -19.73
CA ASN A 284 9.71 -5.52 -18.48
C ASN A 284 9.23 -4.54 -17.39
N GLY A 285 8.24 -3.67 -17.70
CA GLY A 285 7.67 -2.75 -16.73
C GLY A 285 8.67 -1.71 -16.21
N GLY A 286 9.59 -1.23 -17.05
CA GLY A 286 10.55 -0.17 -16.71
C GLY A 286 11.78 -0.63 -15.93
N ILE A 287 11.95 -1.93 -15.69
CA ILE A 287 13.06 -2.49 -14.91
C ILE A 287 13.75 -3.59 -15.71
N ILE A 288 15.05 -3.47 -15.91
CA ILE A 288 15.86 -4.44 -16.64
C ILE A 288 17.12 -4.75 -15.83
N GLY A 289 17.30 -6.00 -15.44
CA GLY A 289 18.46 -6.43 -14.64
C GLY A 289 18.50 -5.81 -13.24
N GLY A 290 17.36 -5.43 -12.69
CA GLY A 290 17.26 -4.80 -11.38
C GLY A 290 17.32 -3.27 -11.39
N LEU A 291 17.59 -2.68 -12.58
CA LEU A 291 17.83 -1.24 -12.76
C LEU A 291 16.70 -0.59 -13.55
N SER A 292 16.39 0.68 -13.24
CA SER A 292 15.44 1.46 -14.02
C SER A 292 15.96 1.71 -15.44
N SER A 293 15.10 1.48 -16.43
CA SER A 293 15.39 1.72 -17.85
C SER A 293 15.13 3.16 -18.30
N GLY A 294 14.47 3.97 -17.46
CA GLY A 294 13.95 5.30 -17.81
C GLY A 294 12.55 5.26 -18.42
N MET A 295 12.01 4.07 -18.72
CA MET A 295 10.61 3.89 -19.04
C MET A 295 9.77 3.92 -17.75
N PRO A 296 8.44 4.16 -17.83
CA PRO A 296 7.57 4.06 -16.66
C PRO A 296 7.72 2.73 -15.95
N ILE A 297 7.92 2.75 -14.63
CA ILE A 297 7.84 1.50 -13.85
C ILE A 297 6.38 1.21 -13.59
N ILE A 298 5.96 -0.03 -13.93
CA ILE A 298 4.58 -0.46 -13.82
C ILE A 298 4.54 -1.80 -13.10
N PHE A 299 3.74 -1.87 -12.04
CA PHE A 299 3.51 -3.13 -11.34
C PHE A 299 2.06 -3.25 -10.87
N ARG A 300 1.61 -4.49 -10.72
CA ARG A 300 0.29 -4.84 -10.21
C ARG A 300 0.41 -5.60 -8.90
N THR A 301 -0.50 -5.28 -7.98
CA THR A 301 -0.50 -5.83 -6.63
C THR A 301 -1.84 -6.49 -6.34
N ALA A 302 -1.82 -7.78 -5.99
CA ALA A 302 -3.00 -8.53 -5.61
C ALA A 302 -3.33 -8.28 -4.13
N VAL A 303 -4.49 -7.68 -3.89
CA VAL A 303 -5.05 -7.42 -2.56
C VAL A 303 -6.13 -8.45 -2.28
N LYS A 304 -5.93 -9.28 -1.26
CA LYS A 304 -6.92 -10.31 -0.92
C LYS A 304 -8.18 -9.72 -0.28
N SER A 305 -9.27 -10.48 -0.29
CA SER A 305 -10.46 -10.22 0.52
C SER A 305 -10.14 -10.14 2.01
N THR A 306 -10.91 -9.38 2.79
CA THR A 306 -10.72 -9.27 4.24
C THR A 306 -11.06 -10.58 4.95
N SER A 307 -10.31 -10.91 6.00
CA SER A 307 -10.57 -12.12 6.81
C SER A 307 -11.74 -11.95 7.76
N SER A 308 -12.09 -10.71 8.12
CA SER A 308 -13.20 -10.40 9.03
C SER A 308 -14.47 -10.23 8.22
N ILE A 309 -15.31 -11.27 8.21
CA ILE A 309 -16.60 -11.30 7.49
C ILE A 309 -17.74 -11.70 8.43
N ALA A 310 -18.96 -11.32 8.09
CA ALA A 310 -20.14 -11.64 8.89
C ALA A 310 -20.64 -13.07 8.67
N LYS A 311 -20.19 -13.78 7.61
CA LYS A 311 -20.49 -15.18 7.41
C LYS A 311 -19.84 -16.04 8.49
N ALA A 312 -20.55 -17.08 8.92
CA ALA A 312 -20.01 -18.09 9.83
C ALA A 312 -18.89 -18.89 9.12
N GLN A 313 -17.73 -18.99 9.76
CA GLN A 313 -16.57 -19.70 9.26
C GLN A 313 -16.16 -20.80 10.25
N ASN A 314 -15.55 -21.87 9.76
CA ASN A 314 -14.94 -22.87 10.61
C ASN A 314 -13.60 -22.36 11.14
N THR A 315 -13.34 -22.60 12.42
CA THR A 315 -12.07 -22.28 13.09
C THR A 315 -11.87 -23.26 14.25
N ILE A 316 -10.96 -22.93 15.15
CA ILE A 316 -10.65 -23.73 16.33
C ILE A 316 -10.85 -22.93 17.61
N SER A 317 -11.11 -23.62 18.73
CA SER A 317 -10.92 -23.09 20.07
C SER A 317 -9.52 -23.49 20.53
N LEU A 318 -8.68 -22.49 20.84
CA LEU A 318 -7.33 -22.70 21.34
C LEU A 318 -7.35 -23.29 22.75
N LYS A 319 -8.32 -22.88 23.57
CA LYS A 319 -8.52 -23.35 24.95
C LYS A 319 -9.00 -24.80 24.98
N ASP A 320 -10.07 -25.09 24.23
CA ASP A 320 -10.73 -26.41 24.28
C ASP A 320 -10.12 -27.42 23.31
N LYS A 321 -9.18 -26.99 22.44
CA LYS A 321 -8.50 -27.81 21.42
C LYS A 321 -9.47 -28.58 20.51
N LYS A 322 -10.52 -27.90 20.04
CA LYS A 322 -11.56 -28.50 19.20
C LYS A 322 -11.97 -27.57 18.05
N ASN A 323 -12.58 -28.14 17.00
CA ASN A 323 -13.14 -27.38 15.90
C ASN A 323 -14.42 -26.68 16.33
N VAL A 324 -14.57 -25.40 15.96
CA VAL A 324 -15.73 -24.58 16.29
C VAL A 324 -16.12 -23.70 15.10
N LYS A 325 -17.32 -23.10 15.16
CA LYS A 325 -17.73 -22.04 14.25
C LYS A 325 -17.47 -20.67 14.87
N LEU A 326 -17.03 -19.73 14.04
CA LEU A 326 -16.87 -18.34 14.38
C LEU A 326 -17.77 -17.50 13.48
N LYS A 327 -18.55 -16.62 14.07
CA LYS A 327 -19.24 -15.52 13.38
C LYS A 327 -18.70 -14.22 13.96
N ILE A 328 -18.09 -13.41 13.11
CA ILE A 328 -17.51 -12.14 13.55
C ILE A 328 -18.60 -11.07 13.50
N ILE A 329 -18.78 -10.38 14.61
CA ILE A 329 -19.72 -9.26 14.73
C ILE A 329 -18.89 -7.97 14.68
N GLY A 330 -19.27 -7.03 13.83
CA GLY A 330 -18.55 -5.76 13.74
C GLY A 330 -18.74 -5.07 12.38
N ARG A 331 -18.13 -3.91 12.25
CA ARG A 331 -18.15 -3.10 11.01
C ARG A 331 -16.91 -3.47 10.17
N HIS A 332 -17.12 -4.29 9.14
CA HIS A 332 -16.04 -4.77 8.27
C HIS A 332 -16.11 -4.12 6.90
N ASP A 333 -14.96 -3.86 6.29
CA ASP A 333 -14.89 -3.43 4.90
C ASP A 333 -15.24 -4.60 3.98
N PRO A 334 -16.21 -4.48 3.09
CA PRO A 334 -16.50 -5.51 2.07
C PRO A 334 -15.38 -5.61 1.04
N SER A 335 -14.62 -4.54 0.84
CA SER A 335 -13.36 -4.54 0.07
C SER A 335 -12.40 -3.50 0.66
N ILE A 336 -11.14 -3.90 0.84
CA ILE A 336 -10.07 -2.98 1.31
C ILE A 336 -9.28 -2.37 0.17
N VAL A 337 -9.55 -2.76 -1.08
CA VAL A 337 -8.74 -2.37 -2.25
C VAL A 337 -8.59 -0.85 -2.38
N PRO A 338 -9.66 -0.02 -2.29
CA PRO A 338 -9.53 1.43 -2.41
C PRO A 338 -8.63 2.07 -1.33
N ARG A 339 -8.63 1.50 -0.12
CA ARG A 339 -7.79 1.97 0.99
C ARG A 339 -6.35 1.44 0.90
N ALA A 340 -6.19 0.19 0.47
CA ALA A 340 -4.90 -0.43 0.26
C ALA A 340 -4.12 0.29 -0.85
N LEU A 341 -4.79 0.78 -1.89
CA LEU A 341 -4.21 1.55 -2.97
C LEU A 341 -3.36 2.71 -2.45
N VAL A 342 -3.88 3.52 -1.54
CA VAL A 342 -3.14 4.66 -0.98
C VAL A 342 -1.92 4.19 -0.17
N ALA A 343 -2.07 3.11 0.60
CA ALA A 343 -0.95 2.54 1.36
C ALA A 343 0.14 1.98 0.44
N ILE A 344 -0.24 1.32 -0.68
CA ILE A 344 0.69 0.81 -1.70
C ILE A 344 1.42 1.97 -2.36
N GLU A 345 0.72 3.03 -2.76
CA GLU A 345 1.30 4.23 -3.37
C GLU A 345 2.33 4.87 -2.43
N MET A 346 1.98 5.05 -1.16
CA MET A 346 2.84 5.70 -0.19
C MET A 346 4.05 4.85 0.25
N ILE A 347 3.89 3.54 0.40
CA ILE A 347 5.04 2.67 0.71
C ILE A 347 5.99 2.56 -0.49
N THR A 348 5.45 2.64 -1.71
CA THR A 348 6.25 2.72 -2.94
C THR A 348 7.06 4.03 -2.97
N ALA A 349 6.47 5.16 -2.59
CA ALA A 349 7.19 6.42 -2.49
C ALA A 349 8.37 6.34 -1.50
N LEU A 350 8.20 5.67 -0.36
CA LEU A 350 9.30 5.40 0.58
C LEU A 350 10.43 4.61 -0.07
N ALA A 351 10.08 3.50 -0.75
CA ALA A 351 11.06 2.62 -1.38
C ALA A 351 11.84 3.32 -2.50
N ILE A 352 11.14 4.06 -3.34
CA ILE A 352 11.75 4.79 -4.47
C ILE A 352 12.63 5.94 -3.96
N LEU A 353 12.20 6.69 -2.94
CA LEU A 353 13.02 7.77 -2.40
C LEU A 353 14.32 7.23 -1.79
N ASP A 354 14.24 6.12 -1.04
CA ASP A 354 15.43 5.48 -0.43
C ASP A 354 16.45 5.08 -1.48
N LEU A 355 16.01 4.46 -2.60
CA LEU A 355 16.88 4.07 -3.72
C LEU A 355 17.43 5.26 -4.51
N VAL A 356 16.62 6.29 -4.73
CA VAL A 356 17.08 7.50 -5.43
C VAL A 356 18.13 8.24 -4.61
N MET A 357 17.96 8.33 -3.29
CA MET A 357 18.97 8.93 -2.40
C MET A 357 20.26 8.12 -2.34
N GLU A 358 20.21 6.78 -2.50
CA GLU A 358 21.40 5.93 -2.59
C GLU A 358 22.20 6.25 -3.87
N GLY A 359 21.53 6.52 -4.99
CA GLY A 359 22.16 6.88 -6.25
C GLY A 359 22.67 8.33 -6.35
N GLU A 360 22.26 9.23 -5.43
CA GLU A 360 22.73 10.62 -5.36
C GLU A 360 24.02 10.77 -4.52
N GLY A 361 24.42 9.78 -3.73
CA GLY A 361 25.61 9.77 -2.87
C GLY A 361 26.79 9.16 -3.55
#